data_04818f25e9ef422b16b57606bc64bec8
#
_entry.id   04818f25e9ef422b16b57606bc64bec8
#
_cell.length_a   1.000
_cell.length_b   1.000
_cell.length_c   1.000
_cell.angle_alpha   90.00
_cell.angle_beta   90.00
_cell.angle_gamma   90.00
#
_symmetry.space_group_name_H-M   'P 1'
#
loop_
_entity.id
_entity.type
_entity.pdbx_description
1 polymer ?
#
loop_
_entity_poly.entity_id
_entity_poly.type
_entity_poly.pdbx_seq_one_letter_code
_entity_poly.pdbx_strand_id
1 'polypeptide(L)'
;MSRALRNIAGLTSPTAAEYLLIDSLIAAVSEAVERYCCRAFAVQAYDELYDGNDRPTLLLRNFPVVSVERIAYEPAPVLTVQNTSASNQRASIKVSADGVTLTRVASGVTTSDSVTFAGAATLSALATAIAAVGNGWGASVASGYDSYASADLRATQGAFNARDAAADLRIHVRELSAFDVDETRGYLRRGAPGCLSSPVFY
;
A
#
# COMPACT_ATOMS: atom_id res chain seq x y z
N MET A 1 -5.97 -31.94 5.84
CA MET A 1 -5.33 -33.17 5.31
C MET A 1 -5.92 -34.50 5.75
N SER A 2 -6.33 -34.70 6.98
CA SER A 2 -6.70 -36.02 7.51
C SER A 2 -7.96 -36.71 6.90
N ARG A 3 -8.86 -35.99 6.22
CA ARG A 3 -10.08 -36.58 5.61
C ARG A 3 -9.85 -37.14 4.19
N ALA A 4 -8.98 -36.55 3.40
CA ALA A 4 -8.73 -36.99 2.02
C ALA A 4 -7.97 -38.32 1.96
N LEU A 5 -7.06 -38.58 2.90
CA LEU A 5 -6.24 -39.78 2.95
C LEU A 5 -7.02 -41.05 3.35
N ARG A 6 -8.12 -40.91 4.09
CA ARG A 6 -8.93 -42.06 4.53
C ARG A 6 -9.71 -42.79 3.42
N ASN A 7 -9.84 -42.17 2.25
CA ASN A 7 -10.59 -42.71 1.13
C ASN A 7 -9.72 -43.36 0.05
N ILE A 8 -8.39 -43.36 0.22
CA ILE A 8 -7.49 -44.03 -0.72
C ILE A 8 -7.36 -45.48 -0.28
N ALA A 9 -7.90 -46.42 -1.07
CA ALA A 9 -7.86 -47.84 -0.77
C ALA A 9 -6.40 -48.31 -0.64
N GLY A 10 -6.05 -48.87 0.52
CA GLY A 10 -4.70 -49.40 0.79
C GLY A 10 -3.79 -48.51 1.65
N LEU A 11 -4.15 -47.24 1.93
CA LEU A 11 -3.39 -46.34 2.78
C LEU A 11 -3.93 -46.27 4.21
N THR A 12 -3.77 -47.36 4.96
CA THR A 12 -4.21 -47.41 6.36
C THR A 12 -3.22 -46.78 7.35
N SER A 13 -1.92 -46.74 6.98
CA SER A 13 -0.86 -46.12 7.79
C SER A 13 0.29 -45.72 6.85
N PRO A 14 0.18 -44.56 6.16
CA PRO A 14 1.18 -44.17 5.20
C PRO A 14 2.52 -43.86 5.88
N THR A 15 3.61 -44.24 5.25
CA THR A 15 4.97 -43.93 5.63
C THR A 15 5.29 -42.45 5.36
N ALA A 16 6.35 -41.93 5.98
CA ALA A 16 6.77 -40.54 5.74
C ALA A 16 7.08 -40.25 4.25
N ALA A 17 7.62 -41.24 3.53
CA ALA A 17 7.89 -41.13 2.09
C ALA A 17 6.60 -41.06 1.25
N GLU A 18 5.58 -41.83 1.61
CA GLU A 18 4.28 -41.80 0.94
C GLU A 18 3.55 -40.47 1.20
N TYR A 19 3.66 -39.90 2.40
CA TYR A 19 3.14 -38.55 2.68
C TYR A 19 3.81 -37.49 1.80
N LEU A 20 5.13 -37.51 1.66
CA LEU A 20 5.86 -36.56 0.81
C LEU A 20 5.47 -36.73 -0.67
N LEU A 21 5.29 -37.96 -1.14
CA LEU A 21 4.85 -38.23 -2.51
C LEU A 21 3.43 -37.68 -2.74
N ILE A 22 2.50 -37.94 -1.81
CA ILE A 22 1.12 -37.45 -1.91
C ILE A 22 1.10 -35.92 -1.90
N ASP A 23 1.84 -35.27 -1.02
CA ASP A 23 1.91 -33.82 -0.94
C ASP A 23 2.47 -33.22 -2.25
N SER A 24 3.50 -33.85 -2.84
CA SER A 24 4.04 -33.41 -4.13
C SER A 24 3.05 -33.58 -5.28
N LEU A 25 2.30 -34.66 -5.30
CA LEU A 25 1.25 -34.89 -6.30
C LEU A 25 0.08 -33.91 -6.15
N ILE A 26 -0.35 -33.62 -4.92
CA ILE A 26 -1.38 -32.63 -4.65
C ILE A 26 -0.92 -31.25 -5.13
N ALA A 27 0.32 -30.87 -4.81
CA ALA A 27 0.88 -29.60 -5.26
C ALA A 27 0.93 -29.51 -6.79
N ALA A 28 1.41 -30.53 -7.47
CA ALA A 28 1.50 -30.56 -8.93
C ALA A 28 0.13 -30.50 -9.61
N VAL A 29 -0.86 -31.24 -9.09
CA VAL A 29 -2.23 -31.21 -9.64
C VAL A 29 -2.89 -29.86 -9.37
N SER A 30 -2.71 -29.29 -8.17
CA SER A 30 -3.24 -27.97 -7.84
C SER A 30 -2.68 -26.91 -8.76
N GLU A 31 -1.36 -26.89 -8.98
CA GLU A 31 -0.71 -25.97 -9.92
C GLU A 31 -1.24 -26.13 -11.35
N ALA A 32 -1.41 -27.39 -11.82
CA ALA A 32 -1.94 -27.64 -13.14
C ALA A 32 -3.38 -27.13 -13.31
N VAL A 33 -4.22 -27.30 -12.28
CA VAL A 33 -5.61 -26.80 -12.28
C VAL A 33 -5.63 -25.26 -12.25
N GLU A 34 -4.83 -24.65 -11.40
CA GLU A 34 -4.76 -23.19 -11.32
C GLU A 34 -4.26 -22.57 -12.63
N ARG A 35 -3.27 -23.19 -13.26
CA ARG A 35 -2.77 -22.77 -14.57
C ARG A 35 -3.81 -22.94 -15.68
N TYR A 36 -4.56 -24.06 -15.69
CA TYR A 36 -5.62 -24.30 -16.66
C TYR A 36 -6.78 -23.30 -16.49
N CYS A 37 -7.15 -23.01 -15.25
CA CYS A 37 -8.22 -22.07 -14.92
C CYS A 37 -7.78 -20.60 -14.95
N CYS A 38 -6.48 -20.33 -15.14
CA CYS A 38 -5.87 -18.99 -15.02
C CYS A 38 -6.26 -18.29 -13.71
N ARG A 39 -6.36 -19.04 -12.60
CA ARG A 39 -6.89 -18.57 -11.35
C ARG A 39 -6.29 -19.31 -10.16
N ALA A 40 -5.95 -18.59 -9.08
CA ALA A 40 -5.61 -19.18 -7.79
C ALA A 40 -6.90 -19.57 -7.03
N PHE A 41 -6.91 -20.75 -6.42
CA PHE A 41 -8.02 -21.23 -5.58
C PHE A 41 -7.74 -21.08 -4.10
N ALA A 42 -6.48 -20.95 -3.71
CA ALA A 42 -6.11 -20.62 -2.34
C ALA A 42 -6.42 -19.15 -2.03
N VAL A 43 -6.78 -18.85 -0.78
CA VAL A 43 -6.95 -17.47 -0.32
C VAL A 43 -5.60 -16.75 -0.44
N GLN A 44 -5.56 -15.67 -1.20
CA GLN A 44 -4.39 -14.84 -1.42
C GLN A 44 -4.75 -13.37 -1.20
N ALA A 45 -3.77 -12.59 -0.76
CA ALA A 45 -3.88 -11.14 -0.73
C ALA A 45 -3.46 -10.57 -2.10
N TYR A 46 -4.26 -9.66 -2.62
CA TYR A 46 -3.99 -8.94 -3.86
C TYR A 46 -3.91 -7.45 -3.58
N ASP A 47 -2.92 -6.79 -4.15
CA ASP A 47 -2.86 -5.33 -4.23
C ASP A 47 -2.92 -4.97 -5.73
N GLU A 48 -4.09 -4.53 -6.18
CA GLU A 48 -4.41 -4.40 -7.59
C GLU A 48 -4.74 -2.96 -7.95
N LEU A 49 -4.23 -2.54 -9.10
CA LEU A 49 -4.51 -1.26 -9.70
C LEU A 49 -5.63 -1.41 -10.75
N TYR A 50 -6.62 -0.56 -10.68
CA TYR A 50 -7.73 -0.52 -11.63
C TYR A 50 -7.87 0.86 -12.26
N ASP A 51 -8.03 0.89 -13.56
CA ASP A 51 -8.42 2.11 -14.26
C ASP A 51 -9.91 2.37 -14.02
N GLY A 52 -10.23 3.63 -13.72
CA GLY A 52 -11.62 4.06 -13.62
C GLY A 52 -12.33 3.95 -14.98
N ASN A 53 -13.58 3.54 -14.95
CA ASN A 53 -14.42 3.37 -16.15
C ASN A 53 -15.64 4.30 -16.18
N ASP A 54 -15.64 5.34 -15.36
CA ASP A 54 -16.74 6.30 -15.16
C ASP A 54 -18.09 5.65 -14.76
N ARG A 55 -18.03 4.42 -14.23
CA ARG A 55 -19.21 3.69 -13.76
C ARG A 55 -19.19 3.58 -12.23
N PRO A 56 -20.36 3.52 -11.59
CA PRO A 56 -20.44 3.36 -10.13
C PRO A 56 -20.04 1.96 -9.65
N THR A 57 -19.73 1.06 -10.57
CA THR A 57 -19.41 -0.35 -10.28
C THR A 57 -18.12 -0.75 -10.94
N LEU A 58 -17.22 -1.34 -10.16
CA LEU A 58 -15.96 -1.93 -10.60
C LEU A 58 -16.02 -3.44 -10.41
N LEU A 59 -15.65 -4.21 -11.44
CA LEU A 59 -15.48 -5.66 -11.35
C LEU A 59 -14.04 -5.97 -10.96
N LEU A 60 -13.87 -6.68 -9.85
CA LEU A 60 -12.56 -7.15 -9.41
C LEU A 60 -12.09 -8.34 -10.26
N ARG A 61 -10.79 -8.42 -10.53
CA ARG A 61 -10.19 -9.50 -11.34
C ARG A 61 -10.24 -10.83 -10.63
N ASN A 62 -10.07 -10.80 -9.31
CA ASN A 62 -10.06 -11.99 -8.46
C ASN A 62 -11.31 -12.01 -7.58
N PHE A 63 -12.16 -13.03 -7.76
CA PHE A 63 -13.38 -13.26 -7.00
C PHE A 63 -13.63 -14.78 -6.84
N PRO A 64 -14.35 -15.26 -5.83
CA PRO A 64 -15.01 -14.50 -4.76
C PRO A 64 -13.99 -13.82 -3.83
N VAL A 65 -14.40 -12.71 -3.27
CA VAL A 65 -13.59 -11.90 -2.35
C VAL A 65 -13.93 -12.32 -0.93
N VAL A 66 -12.93 -12.49 -0.08
CA VAL A 66 -13.14 -12.79 1.35
C VAL A 66 -13.31 -11.48 2.13
N SER A 67 -12.48 -10.49 1.82
CA SER A 67 -12.57 -9.15 2.41
C SER A 67 -11.85 -8.14 1.51
N VAL A 68 -12.27 -6.89 1.58
CA VAL A 68 -11.55 -5.76 1.01
C VAL A 68 -11.01 -4.92 2.17
N GLU A 69 -9.70 -4.88 2.31
CA GLU A 69 -9.05 -4.17 3.42
C GLU A 69 -8.85 -2.69 3.10
N ARG A 70 -8.66 -2.35 1.83
CA ARG A 70 -8.35 -0.99 1.39
C ARG A 70 -8.91 -0.72 0.01
N ILE A 71 -9.56 0.42 -0.14
CA ILE A 71 -9.85 1.06 -1.41
C ILE A 71 -9.19 2.43 -1.37
N ALA A 72 -8.32 2.71 -2.33
CA ALA A 72 -7.58 3.97 -2.39
C ALA A 72 -7.81 4.63 -3.73
N TYR A 73 -8.15 5.90 -3.72
CA TYR A 73 -8.35 6.72 -4.91
C TYR A 73 -7.84 8.13 -4.62
N GLU A 74 -7.63 8.93 -5.64
CA GLU A 74 -7.11 10.29 -5.60
C GLU A 74 -6.08 10.61 -4.50
N PRO A 75 -4.81 10.84 -4.84
CA PRO A 75 -3.81 11.19 -3.85
C PRO A 75 -4.07 12.58 -3.29
N ALA A 76 -4.39 12.67 -1.98
CA ALA A 76 -4.54 13.93 -1.27
C ALA A 76 -3.21 14.41 -0.67
N PRO A 77 -2.87 15.71 -0.76
CA PRO A 77 -1.74 16.28 -0.06
C PRO A 77 -2.05 16.33 1.44
N VAL A 78 -1.21 15.69 2.26
CA VAL A 78 -1.47 15.55 3.70
C VAL A 78 -0.32 16.01 4.58
N LEU A 79 0.88 16.06 4.03
CA LEU A 79 2.07 16.49 4.75
C LEU A 79 2.88 17.41 3.85
N THR A 80 3.07 18.63 4.28
CA THR A 80 3.89 19.63 3.60
C THR A 80 5.23 19.73 4.30
N VAL A 81 6.32 19.60 3.56
CA VAL A 81 7.69 19.65 4.10
C VAL A 81 8.48 20.74 3.39
N GLN A 82 9.17 21.57 4.16
CA GLN A 82 10.01 22.64 3.62
C GLN A 82 11.29 22.78 4.41
N ASN A 83 12.36 23.18 3.73
CA ASN A 83 13.60 23.65 4.34
C ASN A 83 13.74 25.15 4.15
N THR A 84 13.70 25.89 5.24
CA THR A 84 13.73 27.35 5.26
C THR A 84 15.10 27.94 5.59
N SER A 85 16.14 27.10 5.85
CA SER A 85 17.47 27.59 6.20
C SER A 85 18.14 28.30 5.05
N ALA A 86 18.50 29.57 5.25
CA ALA A 86 19.20 30.35 4.24
C ALA A 86 20.63 29.82 3.89
N SER A 87 21.22 29.03 4.80
CA SER A 87 22.54 28.40 4.58
C SER A 87 22.50 27.20 3.65
N ASN A 88 21.32 26.63 3.40
CA ASN A 88 21.17 25.49 2.50
C ASN A 88 21.01 25.97 1.05
N GLN A 89 21.87 25.51 0.18
CA GLN A 89 21.85 25.83 -1.25
C GLN A 89 20.78 25.01 -1.98
N ARG A 90 20.55 23.77 -1.53
CA ARG A 90 19.53 22.83 -2.03
C ARG A 90 18.96 22.05 -0.87
N ALA A 91 17.69 21.70 -0.97
CA ALA A 91 17.03 20.76 -0.08
C ALA A 91 16.00 19.96 -0.85
N SER A 92 15.95 18.67 -0.61
CA SER A 92 14.99 17.77 -1.26
C SER A 92 14.55 16.66 -0.32
N ILE A 93 13.34 16.15 -0.55
CA ILE A 93 12.75 15.06 0.21
C ILE A 93 12.37 13.92 -0.72
N LYS A 94 12.61 12.69 -0.29
CA LYS A 94 12.19 11.47 -0.97
C LYS A 94 11.46 10.58 0.02
N VAL A 95 10.31 10.05 -0.40
CA VAL A 95 9.55 9.03 0.34
C VAL A 95 9.88 7.66 -0.22
N SER A 96 10.27 6.73 0.64
CA SER A 96 10.47 5.30 0.35
C SER A 96 9.42 4.46 1.07
N ALA A 97 9.48 3.14 0.93
CA ALA A 97 8.59 2.22 1.65
C ALA A 97 8.77 2.29 3.18
N ASP A 98 9.99 2.58 3.65
CA ASP A 98 10.35 2.48 5.07
C ASP A 98 10.41 3.83 5.79
N GLY A 99 10.36 4.95 5.04
CA GLY A 99 10.50 6.28 5.63
C GLY A 99 10.77 7.38 4.63
N VAL A 100 11.18 8.54 5.14
CA VAL A 100 11.54 9.71 4.36
C VAL A 100 13.03 9.99 4.47
N THR A 101 13.64 10.38 3.35
CA THR A 101 15.03 10.83 3.29
C THR A 101 15.04 12.32 2.97
N LEU A 102 15.69 13.09 3.82
CA LEU A 102 15.87 14.52 3.73
C LEU A 102 17.30 14.80 3.29
N THR A 103 17.50 15.37 2.11
CA THR A 103 18.83 15.67 1.59
C THR A 103 19.00 17.18 1.47
N ARG A 104 20.09 17.70 1.99
CA ARG A 104 20.45 19.13 1.89
C ARG A 104 21.88 19.31 1.41
N VAL A 105 22.14 20.43 0.79
CA VAL A 105 23.48 20.87 0.41
C VAL A 105 23.74 22.20 1.08
N ALA A 106 24.79 22.26 1.91
CA ALA A 106 25.25 23.47 2.57
C ALA A 106 26.74 23.61 2.35
N SER A 107 27.18 24.78 1.92
CA SER A 107 28.61 25.06 1.60
C SER A 107 29.23 24.00 0.66
N GLY A 108 28.47 23.54 -0.31
CA GLY A 108 28.90 22.50 -1.27
C GLY A 108 28.91 21.08 -0.72
N VAL A 109 28.59 20.86 0.57
CA VAL A 109 28.54 19.52 1.19
C VAL A 109 27.12 18.99 1.19
N THR A 110 26.96 17.80 0.67
CA THR A 110 25.67 17.07 0.69
C THR A 110 25.55 16.26 1.97
N THR A 111 24.45 16.44 2.69
CA THR A 111 24.09 15.66 3.89
C THR A 111 22.71 15.08 3.71
N SER A 112 22.52 13.84 4.12
CA SER A 112 21.21 13.16 4.10
C SER A 112 20.89 12.65 5.50
N ASP A 113 19.68 12.95 5.94
CA ASP A 113 19.07 12.48 7.19
C ASP A 113 17.85 11.62 6.83
N SER A 114 17.55 10.61 7.63
CA SER A 114 16.40 9.74 7.40
C SER A 114 15.51 9.64 8.63
N VAL A 115 14.20 9.64 8.40
CA VAL A 115 13.18 9.41 9.44
C VAL A 115 12.37 8.20 9.01
N THR A 116 12.39 7.14 9.84
CA THR A 116 11.68 5.89 9.55
C THR A 116 10.22 5.96 9.99
N PHE A 117 9.33 5.30 9.27
CA PHE A 117 7.92 5.18 9.66
C PHE A 117 7.75 4.37 10.95
N ALA A 118 8.62 3.40 11.21
CA ALA A 118 8.60 2.66 12.47
C ALA A 118 8.90 3.55 13.68
N GLY A 119 9.77 4.56 13.53
CA GLY A 119 10.07 5.54 14.59
C GLY A 119 9.06 6.67 14.71
N ALA A 120 8.25 6.90 13.67
CA ALA A 120 7.26 7.97 13.59
C ALA A 120 5.98 7.44 12.93
N ALA A 121 5.18 6.68 13.69
CA ALA A 121 4.07 5.88 13.16
C ALA A 121 2.89 6.68 12.62
N THR A 122 2.71 7.95 13.05
CA THR A 122 1.65 8.83 12.57
C THR A 122 2.21 10.02 11.79
N LEU A 123 1.38 10.67 10.95
CA LEU A 123 1.80 11.87 10.22
C LEU A 123 2.21 13.00 11.16
N SER A 124 1.54 13.16 12.29
CA SER A 124 1.91 14.15 13.31
C SER A 124 3.28 13.83 13.93
N ALA A 125 3.54 12.55 14.27
CA ALA A 125 4.84 12.12 14.77
C ALA A 125 5.94 12.30 13.72
N LEU A 126 5.64 12.01 12.45
CA LEU A 126 6.57 12.20 11.34
C LEU A 126 6.91 13.68 11.12
N ALA A 127 5.93 14.57 11.16
CA ALA A 127 6.16 16.02 11.07
C ALA A 127 7.06 16.51 12.19
N THR A 128 6.81 16.06 13.43
CA THR A 128 7.64 16.37 14.61
C THR A 128 9.06 15.85 14.44
N ALA A 129 9.23 14.62 13.97
CA ALA A 129 10.53 14.00 13.75
C ALA A 129 11.32 14.71 12.64
N ILE A 130 10.66 15.12 11.55
CA ILE A 130 11.29 15.93 10.48
C ILE A 130 11.78 17.26 11.04
N ALA A 131 10.97 17.97 11.81
CA ALA A 131 11.35 19.23 12.44
C ALA A 131 12.51 19.06 13.43
N ALA A 132 12.55 17.94 14.16
CA ALA A 132 13.60 17.60 15.11
C ALA A 132 14.98 17.35 14.45
N VAL A 133 15.03 17.02 13.14
CA VAL A 133 16.28 16.96 12.38
C VAL A 133 17.01 18.31 12.40
N GLY A 134 16.29 19.42 12.57
CA GLY A 134 16.85 20.75 12.59
C GLY A 134 17.32 21.20 11.20
N ASN A 135 18.38 21.98 11.15
CA ASN A 135 18.99 22.46 9.89
C ASN A 135 18.01 23.17 8.93
N GLY A 136 16.93 23.74 9.48
CA GLY A 136 15.89 24.43 8.75
C GLY A 136 14.78 23.57 8.19
N TRP A 137 14.74 22.27 8.49
CA TRP A 137 13.64 21.41 8.14
C TRP A 137 12.42 21.68 9.00
N GLY A 138 11.27 21.79 8.36
CA GLY A 138 9.96 21.91 8.98
C GLY A 138 8.95 21.10 8.20
N ALA A 139 7.91 20.64 8.91
CA ALA A 139 6.81 19.90 8.32
C ALA A 139 5.50 20.29 9.00
N SER A 140 4.42 20.27 8.25
CA SER A 140 3.06 20.50 8.75
C SER A 140 2.10 19.50 8.16
N VAL A 141 1.19 18.98 8.99
CA VAL A 141 0.15 18.04 8.59
C VAL A 141 -1.10 18.82 8.20
N ALA A 142 -1.79 18.41 7.15
CA ALA A 142 -3.08 18.95 6.79
C ALA A 142 -4.13 18.58 7.85
N SER A 143 -5.08 19.50 8.10
CA SER A 143 -6.11 19.30 9.11
C SER A 143 -6.89 18.00 8.91
N GLY A 144 -7.03 17.23 9.99
CA GLY A 144 -7.75 15.95 9.99
C GLY A 144 -6.91 14.71 9.66
N TYR A 145 -5.62 14.89 9.32
CA TYR A 145 -4.74 13.77 8.96
C TYR A 145 -3.69 13.43 10.03
N ASP A 146 -3.69 14.08 11.18
CA ASP A 146 -2.68 13.93 12.22
C ASP A 146 -2.47 12.49 12.70
N SER A 147 -3.56 11.73 12.83
CA SER A 147 -3.57 10.34 13.31
C SER A 147 -3.35 9.29 12.21
N TYR A 148 -3.28 9.69 10.95
CA TYR A 148 -3.06 8.74 9.85
C TYR A 148 -1.67 8.13 9.92
N ALA A 149 -1.55 6.86 9.50
CA ALA A 149 -0.28 6.17 9.53
C ALA A 149 0.71 6.82 8.55
N SER A 150 1.92 7.09 9.00
CA SER A 150 2.99 7.64 8.15
C SER A 150 3.39 6.70 7.01
N ALA A 151 3.25 5.37 7.23
CA ALA A 151 3.49 4.35 6.23
C ALA A 151 2.50 4.39 5.05
N ASP A 152 1.39 5.14 5.18
CA ASP A 152 0.43 5.35 4.09
C ASP A 152 0.88 6.41 3.09
N LEU A 153 1.97 7.13 3.39
CA LEU A 153 2.55 8.07 2.44
C LEU A 153 2.97 7.38 1.15
N ARG A 154 2.56 7.96 0.04
CA ARG A 154 2.91 7.46 -1.27
C ARG A 154 4.42 7.60 -1.51
N ALA A 155 5.09 6.50 -1.82
CA ALA A 155 6.48 6.52 -2.21
C ALA A 155 6.68 7.40 -3.47
N THR A 156 7.74 8.20 -3.47
CA THR A 156 8.07 9.08 -4.60
C THR A 156 9.08 8.39 -5.51
N GLN A 157 8.90 8.52 -6.83
CA GLN A 157 9.88 7.98 -7.80
C GLN A 157 11.21 8.72 -7.75
N GLY A 158 11.18 10.01 -7.36
CA GLY A 158 12.35 10.88 -7.24
C GLY A 158 12.30 11.73 -5.98
N ALA A 159 13.32 12.55 -5.79
CA ALA A 159 13.34 13.53 -4.72
C ALA A 159 12.61 14.82 -5.16
N PHE A 160 11.75 15.34 -4.30
CA PHE A 160 11.06 16.62 -4.51
C PHE A 160 11.88 17.75 -3.93
N ASN A 161 11.95 18.88 -4.65
CA ASN A 161 12.54 20.10 -4.11
C ASN A 161 11.71 20.58 -2.91
N ALA A 162 12.39 20.85 -1.81
CA ALA A 162 11.79 21.35 -0.58
C ALA A 162 12.50 22.64 -0.08
N ARG A 163 13.34 23.27 -0.92
CA ARG A 163 14.08 24.49 -0.56
C ARG A 163 13.35 25.75 -1.00
N ASP A 164 12.99 25.82 -2.28
CA ASP A 164 12.41 27.00 -2.90
C ASP A 164 10.89 27.03 -2.77
N ALA A 165 10.29 25.85 -2.67
CA ALA A 165 8.88 25.64 -2.43
C ALA A 165 8.70 24.51 -1.43
N ALA A 166 7.57 24.49 -0.76
CA ALA A 166 7.18 23.36 0.07
C ALA A 166 6.87 22.14 -0.79
N ALA A 167 7.31 20.96 -0.35
CA ALA A 167 7.02 19.70 -0.99
C ALA A 167 5.76 19.07 -0.35
N ASP A 168 4.75 18.84 -1.16
CA ASP A 168 3.51 18.18 -0.73
C ASP A 168 3.63 16.67 -0.87
N LEU A 169 3.63 15.98 0.25
CA LEU A 169 3.56 14.54 0.32
C LEU A 169 2.11 14.08 0.42
N ARG A 170 1.79 13.00 -0.28
CA ARG A 170 0.41 12.59 -0.52
C ARG A 170 0.17 11.19 0.02
N ILE A 171 -1.06 10.94 0.45
CA ILE A 171 -1.58 9.60 0.70
C ILE A 171 -2.70 9.30 -0.29
N HIS A 172 -3.00 8.00 -0.46
CA HIS A 172 -4.27 7.61 -1.07
C HIS A 172 -5.37 7.70 -0.02
N VAL A 173 -6.46 8.38 -0.36
CA VAL A 173 -7.62 8.50 0.54
C VAL A 173 -8.26 7.13 0.70
N ARG A 174 -8.48 6.70 1.94
CA ARG A 174 -9.14 5.43 2.27
C ARG A 174 -10.59 5.72 2.66
N GLU A 175 -11.53 5.26 1.87
CA GLU A 175 -12.96 5.40 2.15
C GLU A 175 -13.70 4.07 1.96
N LEU A 176 -13.30 3.03 2.68
CA LEU A 176 -13.96 1.74 2.58
C LEU A 176 -15.47 1.83 2.89
N SER A 177 -15.87 2.70 3.81
CA SER A 177 -17.26 2.92 4.19
C SER A 177 -18.15 3.50 3.09
N ALA A 178 -17.55 4.10 2.06
CA ALA A 178 -18.28 4.63 0.91
C ALA A 178 -18.56 3.58 -0.17
N PHE A 179 -18.07 2.34 0.03
CA PHE A 179 -18.18 1.26 -0.95
C PHE A 179 -18.95 0.08 -0.38
N ASP A 180 -19.80 -0.49 -1.22
CA ASP A 180 -20.47 -1.76 -1.02
C ASP A 180 -19.73 -2.84 -1.81
N VAL A 181 -19.46 -3.98 -1.17
CA VAL A 181 -18.69 -5.09 -1.73
C VAL A 181 -19.58 -6.30 -1.91
N ASP A 182 -19.84 -6.71 -3.14
CA ASP A 182 -20.42 -8.03 -3.43
C ASP A 182 -19.29 -9.07 -3.47
N GLU A 183 -19.03 -9.69 -2.33
CA GLU A 183 -17.95 -10.67 -2.15
C GLU A 183 -18.06 -11.87 -3.10
N THR A 184 -19.29 -12.30 -3.40
CA THR A 184 -19.54 -13.48 -4.24
C THR A 184 -19.24 -13.21 -5.71
N ARG A 185 -19.64 -12.05 -6.20
CA ARG A 185 -19.52 -11.66 -7.61
C ARG A 185 -18.30 -10.79 -7.91
N GLY A 186 -17.60 -10.34 -6.86
CA GLY A 186 -16.43 -9.48 -6.99
C GLY A 186 -16.76 -8.07 -7.50
N TYR A 187 -17.92 -7.53 -7.14
CA TYR A 187 -18.26 -6.16 -7.48
C TYR A 187 -17.99 -5.21 -6.33
N LEU A 188 -17.29 -4.14 -6.63
CA LEU A 188 -17.21 -2.94 -5.79
C LEU A 188 -18.21 -1.91 -6.32
N ARG A 189 -19.10 -1.45 -5.46
CA ARG A 189 -20.09 -0.44 -5.79
C ARG A 189 -19.96 0.74 -4.83
N ARG A 190 -19.83 1.94 -5.36
CA ARG A 190 -19.89 3.14 -4.52
C ARG A 190 -21.34 3.43 -4.13
N GLY A 191 -21.62 3.41 -2.82
CA GLY A 191 -22.93 3.77 -2.26
C GLY A 191 -22.94 5.23 -1.88
N ALA A 192 -23.37 6.13 -2.77
CA ALA A 192 -24.04 7.40 -2.50
C ALA A 192 -24.18 8.20 -3.79
N PRO A 193 -25.23 9.03 -3.96
CA PRO A 193 -25.46 9.82 -5.14
C PRO A 193 -24.54 11.03 -5.17
N GLY A 194 -23.40 10.90 -5.75
CA GLY A 194 -22.50 12.00 -6.07
C GLY A 194 -21.72 11.56 -7.28
N CYS A 195 -21.99 12.17 -8.41
CA CYS A 195 -21.22 11.95 -9.62
C CYS A 195 -19.73 12.06 -9.32
N LEU A 196 -19.04 10.95 -9.45
CA LEU A 196 -17.60 10.95 -9.46
C LEU A 196 -17.14 11.41 -10.84
N SER A 197 -16.54 12.56 -10.89
CA SER A 197 -15.55 12.84 -11.91
C SER A 197 -14.42 11.84 -11.71
N SER A 198 -14.33 10.84 -12.58
CA SER A 198 -13.23 9.86 -12.74
C SER A 198 -12.43 9.47 -11.50
N PRO A 199 -12.87 8.52 -10.69
CA PRO A 199 -11.97 7.92 -9.72
C PRO A 199 -10.99 7.00 -10.44
N VAL A 200 -9.72 7.31 -10.37
CA VAL A 200 -8.66 6.35 -10.62
C VAL A 200 -8.55 5.50 -9.35
N PHE A 201 -8.90 4.22 -9.44
CA PHE A 201 -8.71 3.27 -8.34
C PHE A 201 -7.27 2.75 -8.38
N TYR A 202 -6.58 2.80 -7.25
CA TYR A 202 -5.24 2.25 -7.08
C TYR A 202 -5.25 1.10 -6.08
#